data_73686c7e2a76bb83e5e213dcc8738d07
#
_entry.id   73686c7e2a76bb83e5e213dcc8738d07
#
_cell.length_a   1.000
_cell.length_b   1.000
_cell.length_c   1.000
_cell.angle_alpha   90.00
_cell.angle_beta   90.00
_cell.angle_gamma   90.00
#
_symmetry.space_group_name_H-M   'P 1'
#
loop_
_entity.id
_entity.type
_entity.pdbx_description
1 polymer ?
#
loop_
_entity_poly.entity_id
_entity_poly.type
_entity_poly.pdbx_seq_one_letter_code
_entity_poly.pdbx_strand_id
1 'polypeptide(L)'
;MRYKFVSDSHVHTDCSRDGTDPAMMMCESAARLGLYSLTITDHCECNCYRAEGYDKSIRQSCFETRKASAAFIGRLHVFCGMEIGQATQDLSAAADALGACKFDFVLASLHQVRGKEDFADLDYSAEKIDDLLERYFDELQEIIEWGRFDSLAHLTYPWRYISGEHGIPIKREKWAGKIDGVLRLLIRKQKALELNTSGFRQKLGAPMPDFPILCRYRELGGRLITLGSDAHR
;
A
#
# COMPACT_ATOMS: atom_id res chain seq x y z
N MET A 1 -22.42 0.18 12.88
CA MET A 1 -21.92 -0.24 11.56
C MET A 1 -22.84 -1.31 10.97
N ARG A 2 -23.06 -1.31 9.64
CA ARG A 2 -23.93 -2.30 8.96
C ARG A 2 -23.27 -3.69 8.85
N TYR A 3 -21.96 -3.73 8.75
CA TYR A 3 -21.17 -4.95 8.65
C TYR A 3 -20.37 -5.18 9.91
N LYS A 4 -20.29 -6.44 10.36
CA LYS A 4 -19.42 -6.89 11.46
C LYS A 4 -18.04 -7.24 10.90
N PHE A 5 -17.02 -7.13 11.74
CA PHE A 5 -15.65 -7.55 11.41
C PHE A 5 -15.00 -6.78 10.23
N VAL A 6 -15.37 -5.51 10.03
CA VAL A 6 -14.66 -4.66 9.07
C VAL A 6 -13.28 -4.34 9.64
N SER A 7 -12.26 -4.63 8.85
CA SER A 7 -10.85 -4.39 9.18
C SER A 7 -10.29 -3.32 8.26
N ASP A 8 -9.35 -2.51 8.77
CA ASP A 8 -8.53 -1.61 7.97
C ASP A 8 -7.09 -2.09 8.08
N SER A 9 -6.51 -2.48 6.94
CA SER A 9 -5.18 -3.09 6.88
C SER A 9 -4.11 -2.13 6.34
N HIS A 10 -4.44 -0.83 6.18
CA HIS A 10 -3.52 0.16 5.62
C HIS A 10 -3.81 1.53 6.22
N VAL A 11 -3.05 1.91 7.24
CA VAL A 11 -3.06 3.25 7.84
C VAL A 11 -1.67 3.68 8.25
N HIS A 12 -1.44 4.99 8.25
CA HIS A 12 -0.18 5.62 8.61
C HIS A 12 -0.32 6.44 9.89
N THR A 13 0.80 6.58 10.60
CA THR A 13 0.90 7.39 11.80
C THR A 13 1.91 8.53 11.61
N ASP A 14 2.18 9.30 12.66
CA ASP A 14 3.24 10.30 12.70
C ASP A 14 4.67 9.71 12.59
N CYS A 15 4.81 8.38 12.47
CA CYS A 15 6.05 7.71 12.10
C CYS A 15 6.29 7.70 10.57
N SER A 16 5.24 7.91 9.77
CA SER A 16 5.33 8.19 8.33
C SER A 16 5.54 9.69 8.11
N ARG A 17 6.28 10.07 7.06
CA ARG A 17 6.63 11.49 6.79
C ARG A 17 5.41 12.38 6.51
N ASP A 18 4.37 11.81 5.98
CA ASP A 18 3.10 12.45 5.58
C ASP A 18 1.94 12.11 6.52
N GLY A 19 2.19 11.29 7.54
CA GLY A 19 1.24 11.02 8.61
C GLY A 19 1.29 12.09 9.70
N THR A 20 0.15 12.37 10.33
CA THR A 20 0.04 13.46 11.33
C THR A 20 -0.35 12.98 12.72
N ASP A 21 -1.08 11.88 12.82
CA ASP A 21 -1.65 11.41 14.08
C ASP A 21 -0.86 10.22 14.66
N PRO A 22 -0.59 10.22 15.96
CA PRO A 22 0.08 9.09 16.59
C PRO A 22 -0.79 7.82 16.59
N ALA A 23 -0.16 6.65 16.71
CA ALA A 23 -0.80 5.34 16.71
C ALA A 23 -2.01 5.25 17.64
N MET A 24 -1.94 5.86 18.83
CA MET A 24 -3.04 5.89 19.80
C MET A 24 -4.27 6.62 19.28
N MET A 25 -4.11 7.73 18.54
CA MET A 25 -5.23 8.49 17.97
C MET A 25 -5.85 7.74 16.80
N MET A 26 -5.06 7.11 15.94
CA MET A 26 -5.55 6.25 14.87
C MET A 26 -6.36 5.08 15.43
N CYS A 27 -5.90 4.43 16.49
CA CYS A 27 -6.63 3.36 17.16
C CYS A 27 -7.92 3.84 17.81
N GLU A 28 -7.94 5.02 18.46
CA GLU A 28 -9.16 5.58 19.06
C GLU A 28 -10.20 5.90 17.97
N SER A 29 -9.78 6.48 16.86
CA SER A 29 -10.66 6.75 15.71
C SER A 29 -11.25 5.46 15.13
N ALA A 30 -10.42 4.43 14.93
CA ALA A 30 -10.85 3.13 14.46
C ALA A 30 -11.85 2.45 15.41
N ALA A 31 -11.59 2.51 16.73
CA ALA A 31 -12.49 1.97 17.75
C ALA A 31 -13.84 2.70 17.78
N ARG A 32 -13.84 4.04 17.68
CA ARG A 32 -15.06 4.86 17.59
C ARG A 32 -15.89 4.54 16.35
N LEU A 33 -15.22 4.28 15.21
CA LEU A 33 -15.88 3.85 13.98
C LEU A 33 -16.40 2.41 14.05
N GLY A 34 -16.05 1.66 15.11
CA GLY A 34 -16.46 0.28 15.32
C GLY A 34 -15.76 -0.70 14.37
N LEU A 35 -14.52 -0.41 13.99
CA LEU A 35 -13.70 -1.38 13.26
C LEU A 35 -13.40 -2.60 14.14
N TYR A 36 -13.28 -3.76 13.52
CA TYR A 36 -12.87 -4.98 14.18
C TYR A 36 -11.37 -5.01 14.42
N SER A 37 -10.60 -4.62 13.40
CA SER A 37 -9.15 -4.54 13.51
C SER A 37 -8.58 -3.36 12.71
N LEU A 38 -7.40 -2.93 13.14
CA LEU A 38 -6.57 -1.94 12.49
C LEU A 38 -5.15 -2.48 12.35
N THR A 39 -4.56 -2.36 11.18
CA THR A 39 -3.14 -2.64 10.98
C THR A 39 -2.43 -1.32 10.66
N ILE A 40 -1.47 -0.94 11.49
CA ILE A 40 -0.61 0.23 11.24
C ILE A 40 0.50 -0.22 10.31
N THR A 41 0.64 0.48 9.19
CA THR A 41 1.53 0.13 8.08
C THR A 41 2.34 1.34 7.63
N ASP A 42 3.07 1.96 8.56
CA ASP A 42 3.90 3.11 8.23
C ASP A 42 4.89 2.83 7.11
N HIS A 43 5.21 3.86 6.33
CA HIS A 43 6.08 3.80 5.18
C HIS A 43 7.49 3.32 5.49
N CYS A 44 8.03 2.51 4.57
CA CYS A 44 9.42 2.09 4.54
C CYS A 44 9.92 1.99 3.11
N GLU A 45 10.47 3.08 2.57
CA GLU A 45 10.93 3.18 1.19
C GLU A 45 12.36 2.63 1.05
N CYS A 46 12.51 1.48 0.39
CA CYS A 46 13.79 0.76 0.34
C CYS A 46 14.87 1.51 -0.45
N ASN A 47 14.51 2.22 -1.52
CA ASN A 47 15.44 2.96 -2.37
C ASN A 47 16.10 4.17 -1.67
N CYS A 48 15.53 4.67 -0.58
CA CYS A 48 16.07 5.77 0.24
C CYS A 48 16.11 5.43 1.74
N TYR A 49 16.13 4.14 2.08
CA TYR A 49 15.95 3.56 3.40
C TYR A 49 16.74 4.27 4.52
N ARG A 50 18.06 4.42 4.35
CA ARG A 50 18.91 5.08 5.35
C ARG A 50 18.99 6.58 5.15
N ALA A 51 18.94 7.04 3.91
CA ALA A 51 19.04 8.46 3.58
C ALA A 51 17.90 9.26 4.21
N GLU A 52 16.71 8.67 4.28
CA GLU A 52 15.50 9.30 4.83
C GLU A 52 15.13 8.79 6.23
N GLY A 53 15.94 7.91 6.81
CA GLY A 53 15.80 7.48 8.19
C GLY A 53 14.73 6.42 8.45
N TYR A 54 14.27 5.71 7.41
CA TYR A 54 13.28 4.63 7.55
C TYR A 54 13.76 3.49 8.46
N ASP A 55 15.08 3.27 8.55
CA ASP A 55 15.68 2.32 9.49
C ASP A 55 15.36 2.62 10.97
N LYS A 56 15.03 3.88 11.29
CA LYS A 56 14.62 4.32 12.62
C LYS A 56 13.10 4.42 12.75
N SER A 57 12.44 5.08 11.78
CA SER A 57 10.99 5.32 11.85
C SER A 57 10.20 4.02 11.92
N ILE A 58 10.57 2.98 11.17
CA ILE A 58 9.87 1.70 11.21
C ILE A 58 9.99 0.98 12.57
N ARG A 59 11.14 1.12 13.26
CA ARG A 59 11.30 0.60 14.63
C ARG A 59 10.45 1.37 15.64
N GLN A 60 10.36 2.70 15.47
CA GLN A 60 9.51 3.55 16.29
C GLN A 60 8.03 3.20 16.07
N SER A 61 7.59 3.10 14.81
CA SER A 61 6.24 2.68 14.45
C SER A 61 5.86 1.34 15.10
N CYS A 62 6.74 0.34 15.00
CA CYS A 62 6.53 -0.97 15.62
C CYS A 62 6.39 -0.85 17.15
N PHE A 63 7.21 -0.03 17.80
CA PHE A 63 7.15 0.18 19.25
C PHE A 63 5.83 0.87 19.67
N GLU A 64 5.44 1.96 19.00
CA GLU A 64 4.20 2.69 19.30
C GLU A 64 2.96 1.84 18.99
N THR A 65 2.97 1.08 17.90
CA THR A 65 1.88 0.15 17.56
C THR A 65 1.69 -0.91 18.63
N ARG A 66 2.77 -1.47 19.18
CA ARG A 66 2.67 -2.47 20.27
C ARG A 66 2.12 -1.87 21.55
N LYS A 67 2.47 -0.63 21.87
CA LYS A 67 1.88 0.11 23.00
C LYS A 67 0.38 0.32 22.78
N ALA A 68 -0.01 0.76 21.58
CA ALA A 68 -1.40 0.93 21.21
C ALA A 68 -2.16 -0.40 21.26
N SER A 69 -1.59 -1.48 20.73
CA SER A 69 -2.18 -2.83 20.80
C SER A 69 -2.49 -3.24 22.25
N ALA A 70 -1.56 -3.02 23.18
CA ALA A 70 -1.77 -3.32 24.59
C ALA A 70 -2.87 -2.44 25.23
N ALA A 71 -2.94 -1.15 24.88
CA ALA A 71 -3.91 -0.21 25.41
C ALA A 71 -5.35 -0.47 24.92
N PHE A 72 -5.50 -1.06 23.73
CA PHE A 72 -6.79 -1.30 23.08
C PHE A 72 -7.32 -2.74 23.25
N ILE A 73 -6.69 -3.57 24.10
CA ILE A 73 -7.18 -4.93 24.39
C ILE A 73 -8.67 -4.89 24.76
N GLY A 74 -9.47 -5.71 24.08
CA GLY A 74 -10.93 -5.80 24.29
C GLY A 74 -11.74 -4.70 23.60
N ARG A 75 -11.11 -3.71 22.96
CA ARG A 75 -11.78 -2.63 22.21
C ARG A 75 -11.52 -2.72 20.68
N LEU A 76 -10.30 -3.02 20.29
CA LEU A 76 -9.85 -3.08 18.90
C LEU A 76 -8.70 -4.08 18.81
N HIS A 77 -8.67 -4.89 17.75
CA HIS A 77 -7.49 -5.69 17.42
C HIS A 77 -6.51 -4.84 16.64
N VAL A 78 -5.35 -4.53 17.23
CA VAL A 78 -4.31 -3.71 16.60
C VAL A 78 -3.13 -4.59 16.20
N PHE A 79 -2.78 -4.55 14.92
CA PHE A 79 -1.69 -5.31 14.32
C PHE A 79 -0.53 -4.38 13.92
N CYS A 80 0.69 -4.89 14.09
CA CYS A 80 1.90 -4.20 13.69
C CYS A 80 2.26 -4.62 12.26
N GLY A 81 2.10 -3.70 11.32
CA GLY A 81 2.45 -3.91 9.93
C GLY A 81 3.55 -2.95 9.46
N MET A 82 3.79 -2.97 8.16
CA MET A 82 4.69 -2.08 7.45
C MET A 82 4.23 -1.99 6.00
N GLU A 83 4.21 -0.79 5.43
CA GLU A 83 4.17 -0.62 3.98
C GLU A 83 5.60 -0.52 3.45
N ILE A 84 6.04 -1.59 2.78
CA ILE A 84 7.38 -1.65 2.18
C ILE A 84 7.32 -1.21 0.72
N GLY A 85 7.85 -0.02 0.45
CA GLY A 85 7.93 0.56 -0.88
C GLY A 85 9.21 0.16 -1.60
N GLN A 86 9.13 -0.02 -2.92
CA GLN A 86 10.27 -0.24 -3.83
C GLN A 86 11.24 -1.34 -3.37
N ALA A 87 10.73 -2.43 -2.78
CA ALA A 87 11.53 -3.47 -2.14
C ALA A 87 12.62 -4.08 -3.04
N THR A 88 12.36 -4.20 -4.35
CA THR A 88 13.31 -4.76 -5.32
C THR A 88 14.34 -3.77 -5.83
N GLN A 89 14.22 -2.48 -5.47
CA GLN A 89 15.21 -1.48 -5.82
C GLN A 89 16.43 -1.52 -4.88
N ASP A 90 16.24 -1.96 -3.62
CA ASP A 90 17.32 -2.27 -2.66
C ASP A 90 16.95 -3.47 -1.77
N LEU A 91 17.36 -4.66 -2.18
CA LEU A 91 17.09 -5.90 -1.47
C LEU A 91 17.76 -5.98 -0.09
N SER A 92 18.88 -5.26 0.11
CA SER A 92 19.55 -5.20 1.40
C SER A 92 18.75 -4.37 2.39
N ALA A 93 18.26 -3.21 1.95
CA ALA A 93 17.35 -2.38 2.73
C ALA A 93 16.05 -3.12 3.05
N ALA A 94 15.47 -3.82 2.07
CA ALA A 94 14.26 -4.61 2.27
C ALA A 94 14.47 -5.74 3.29
N ALA A 95 15.63 -6.39 3.29
CA ALA A 95 15.97 -7.44 4.26
C ALA A 95 16.16 -6.86 5.67
N ASP A 96 16.83 -5.70 5.82
CA ASP A 96 17.00 -5.01 7.09
C ASP A 96 15.65 -4.54 7.65
N ALA A 97 14.81 -3.93 6.82
CA ALA A 97 13.46 -3.48 7.18
C ALA A 97 12.59 -4.62 7.69
N LEU A 98 12.53 -5.74 6.98
CA LEU A 98 11.77 -6.92 7.39
C LEU A 98 12.34 -7.57 8.67
N GLY A 99 13.60 -7.39 8.95
CA GLY A 99 14.28 -7.83 10.18
C GLY A 99 14.14 -6.85 11.35
N ALA A 100 13.61 -5.64 11.12
CA ALA A 100 13.57 -4.57 12.13
C ALA A 100 12.71 -4.92 13.34
N CYS A 101 11.59 -5.61 13.11
CA CYS A 101 10.75 -6.18 14.16
C CYS A 101 9.93 -7.37 13.63
N LYS A 102 9.16 -8.01 14.51
CA LYS A 102 8.22 -9.06 14.09
C LYS A 102 6.93 -8.40 13.64
N PHE A 103 6.73 -8.27 12.33
CA PHE A 103 5.50 -7.77 11.75
C PHE A 103 4.42 -8.86 11.71
N ASP A 104 3.19 -8.44 11.92
CA ASP A 104 1.98 -9.27 11.75
C ASP A 104 1.50 -9.23 10.29
N PHE A 105 1.85 -8.17 9.56
CA PHE A 105 1.42 -7.94 8.18
C PHE A 105 2.42 -7.04 7.44
N VAL A 106 2.71 -7.38 6.19
CA VAL A 106 3.57 -6.58 5.30
C VAL A 106 2.80 -6.27 4.02
N LEU A 107 2.64 -4.98 3.76
CA LEU A 107 2.03 -4.45 2.55
C LEU A 107 3.15 -4.02 1.60
N ALA A 108 3.16 -4.49 0.35
CA ALA A 108 4.16 -4.07 -0.63
C ALA A 108 3.60 -3.05 -1.59
N SER A 109 4.34 -1.98 -1.85
CA SER A 109 3.97 -0.89 -2.73
C SER A 109 5.06 -0.52 -3.73
N LEU A 110 4.66 0.23 -4.75
CA LEU A 110 5.56 0.87 -5.70
C LEU A 110 5.08 2.30 -5.93
N HIS A 111 5.73 3.27 -5.27
CA HIS A 111 5.41 4.68 -5.36
C HIS A 111 6.20 5.40 -6.45
N GLN A 112 7.34 4.84 -6.85
CA GLN A 112 8.18 5.35 -7.92
C GLN A 112 8.84 4.20 -8.69
N VAL A 113 9.02 4.37 -10.00
CA VAL A 113 9.84 3.44 -10.79
C VAL A 113 11.31 3.77 -10.64
N ARG A 114 12.18 2.78 -10.78
CA ARG A 114 13.63 2.90 -10.60
C ARG A 114 14.20 4.08 -11.39
N GLY A 115 14.91 4.97 -10.69
CA GLY A 115 15.54 6.14 -11.29
C GLY A 115 14.58 7.28 -11.67
N LYS A 116 13.37 7.28 -11.15
CA LYS A 116 12.40 8.38 -11.24
C LYS A 116 12.06 8.90 -9.84
N GLU A 117 11.41 10.04 -9.78
CA GLU A 117 10.75 10.56 -8.57
C GLU A 117 9.44 9.81 -8.29
N ASP A 118 8.88 10.00 -7.10
CA ASP A 118 7.53 9.51 -6.78
C ASP A 118 6.52 10.01 -7.81
N PHE A 119 5.49 9.17 -8.07
CA PHE A 119 4.39 9.58 -8.97
C PHE A 119 3.70 10.87 -8.52
N ALA A 120 3.77 11.20 -7.22
CA ALA A 120 3.25 12.46 -6.68
C ALA A 120 4.04 13.69 -7.16
N ASP A 121 5.33 13.53 -7.40
CA ASP A 121 6.30 14.62 -7.64
C ASP A 121 6.74 14.71 -9.11
N LEU A 122 6.33 13.76 -9.97
CA LEU A 122 6.71 13.74 -11.38
C LEU A 122 6.18 14.92 -12.18
N ASP A 123 7.04 15.50 -13.02
CA ASP A 123 6.63 16.42 -14.08
C ASP A 123 6.06 15.66 -15.28
N TYR A 124 4.76 15.46 -15.28
CA TYR A 124 4.06 14.73 -16.33
C TYR A 124 4.10 15.40 -17.71
N SER A 125 4.51 16.67 -17.83
CA SER A 125 4.71 17.32 -19.12
C SER A 125 5.95 16.80 -19.85
N ALA A 126 6.93 16.29 -19.08
CA ALA A 126 8.17 15.71 -19.61
C ALA A 126 8.13 14.18 -19.75
N GLU A 127 7.09 13.51 -19.19
CA GLU A 127 7.02 12.06 -19.14
C GLU A 127 6.28 11.45 -20.34
N LYS A 128 6.83 10.36 -20.84
CA LYS A 128 6.10 9.46 -21.74
C LYS A 128 5.31 8.47 -20.90
N ILE A 129 4.01 8.77 -20.72
CA ILE A 129 3.11 8.02 -19.83
C ILE A 129 3.13 6.51 -20.13
N ASP A 130 3.14 6.12 -21.39
CA ASP A 130 3.13 4.71 -21.76
C ASP A 130 4.44 3.99 -21.34
N ASP A 131 5.59 4.61 -21.52
CA ASP A 131 6.88 4.04 -21.13
C ASP A 131 6.97 3.96 -19.58
N LEU A 132 6.44 4.96 -18.90
CA LEU A 132 6.37 5.01 -17.42
C LEU A 132 5.49 3.88 -16.87
N LEU A 133 4.31 3.68 -17.43
CA LEU A 133 3.38 2.63 -16.99
C LEU A 133 3.88 1.23 -17.35
N GLU A 134 4.56 1.05 -18.52
CA GLU A 134 5.19 -0.22 -18.86
C GLU A 134 6.20 -0.63 -17.77
N ARG A 135 7.10 0.28 -17.40
CA ARG A 135 8.09 0.06 -16.33
C ARG A 135 7.43 -0.18 -14.97
N TYR A 136 6.37 0.56 -14.65
CA TYR A 136 5.62 0.37 -13.41
C TYR A 136 5.11 -1.07 -13.27
N PHE A 137 4.46 -1.60 -14.31
CA PHE A 137 3.95 -2.97 -14.26
C PHE A 137 5.06 -4.02 -14.24
N ASP A 138 6.19 -3.77 -14.91
CA ASP A 138 7.34 -4.67 -14.88
C ASP A 138 7.96 -4.73 -13.48
N GLU A 139 8.16 -3.58 -12.81
CA GLU A 139 8.68 -3.53 -11.44
C GLU A 139 7.68 -4.11 -10.42
N LEU A 140 6.36 -3.95 -10.62
CA LEU A 140 5.36 -4.64 -9.79
C LEU A 140 5.51 -6.17 -9.87
N GLN A 141 5.77 -6.70 -11.08
CA GLN A 141 5.98 -8.13 -11.24
C GLN A 141 7.27 -8.59 -10.53
N GLU A 142 8.35 -7.79 -10.56
CA GLU A 142 9.57 -8.05 -9.78
C GLU A 142 9.27 -8.14 -8.28
N ILE A 143 8.49 -7.19 -7.73
CA ILE A 143 8.07 -7.18 -6.31
C ILE A 143 7.27 -8.43 -5.99
N ILE A 144 6.32 -8.83 -6.84
CA ILE A 144 5.50 -10.01 -6.58
C ILE A 144 6.34 -11.30 -6.69
N GLU A 145 7.29 -11.37 -7.62
CA GLU A 145 8.21 -12.52 -7.71
C GLU A 145 9.12 -12.61 -6.47
N TRP A 146 9.61 -11.48 -5.94
CA TRP A 146 10.32 -11.41 -4.66
C TRP A 146 9.49 -11.96 -3.50
N GLY A 147 8.22 -11.62 -3.42
CA GLY A 147 7.18 -12.33 -2.66
C GLY A 147 7.27 -12.28 -1.14
N ARG A 148 8.11 -11.42 -0.53
CA ARG A 148 8.25 -11.32 0.95
C ARG A 148 7.30 -10.28 1.55
N PHE A 149 6.04 -10.36 1.19
CA PHE A 149 4.94 -9.52 1.67
C PHE A 149 3.64 -10.32 1.71
N ASP A 150 2.58 -9.76 2.27
CA ASP A 150 1.26 -10.40 2.41
C ASP A 150 0.24 -9.89 1.40
N SER A 151 0.19 -8.58 1.16
CA SER A 151 -0.74 -7.93 0.23
C SER A 151 -0.04 -6.91 -0.65
N LEU A 152 -0.46 -6.80 -1.92
CA LEU A 152 -0.02 -5.75 -2.83
C LEU A 152 -0.93 -4.53 -2.65
N ALA A 153 -0.33 -3.40 -2.31
CA ALA A 153 -1.00 -2.12 -2.14
C ALA A 153 -1.50 -1.55 -3.47
N HIS A 154 -2.57 -0.78 -3.40
CA HIS A 154 -3.08 0.16 -4.42
C HIS A 154 -2.54 -0.05 -5.85
N LEU A 155 -2.79 -1.23 -6.45
CA LEU A 155 -2.28 -1.68 -7.76
C LEU A 155 -2.29 -0.59 -8.86
N THR A 156 -3.23 0.35 -8.80
CA THR A 156 -3.34 1.43 -9.78
C THR A 156 -2.92 2.79 -9.21
N TYR A 157 -1.92 2.81 -8.33
CA TYR A 157 -1.38 4.03 -7.71
C TYR A 157 -1.07 5.16 -8.72
N PRO A 158 -0.43 4.90 -9.89
CA PRO A 158 -0.19 5.96 -10.87
C PRO A 158 -1.45 6.64 -11.41
N TRP A 159 -2.61 5.94 -11.44
CA TRP A 159 -3.88 6.53 -11.90
C TRP A 159 -4.32 7.71 -11.04
N ARG A 160 -3.98 7.68 -9.73
CA ARG A 160 -4.25 8.76 -8.79
C ARG A 160 -3.71 10.09 -9.31
N TYR A 161 -2.48 10.09 -9.78
CA TYR A 161 -1.80 11.29 -10.24
C TYR A 161 -2.05 11.55 -11.72
N ILE A 162 -1.78 10.58 -12.59
CA ILE A 162 -1.89 10.76 -14.04
C ILE A 162 -3.32 11.16 -14.43
N SER A 163 -4.32 10.39 -14.04
CA SER A 163 -5.71 10.66 -14.41
C SER A 163 -6.41 11.58 -13.41
N GLY A 164 -6.22 11.35 -12.11
CA GLY A 164 -6.91 12.10 -11.06
C GLY A 164 -6.41 13.54 -10.96
N GLU A 165 -5.12 13.73 -10.72
CA GLU A 165 -4.58 15.07 -10.48
C GLU A 165 -4.32 15.85 -11.78
N HIS A 166 -3.73 15.21 -12.79
CA HIS A 166 -3.32 15.86 -14.03
C HIS A 166 -4.33 15.73 -15.17
N GLY A 167 -5.41 14.93 -15.00
CA GLY A 167 -6.45 14.78 -16.01
C GLY A 167 -5.99 14.10 -17.31
N ILE A 168 -4.84 13.42 -17.30
CA ILE A 168 -4.31 12.71 -18.45
C ILE A 168 -5.04 11.36 -18.58
N PRO A 169 -5.74 11.10 -19.70
CA PRO A 169 -6.54 9.89 -19.83
C PRO A 169 -5.68 8.63 -19.95
N ILE A 170 -5.92 7.65 -19.11
CA ILE A 170 -5.34 6.31 -19.21
C ILE A 170 -6.39 5.36 -19.82
N LYS A 171 -6.07 4.79 -20.97
CA LYS A 171 -6.92 3.78 -21.62
C LYS A 171 -6.66 2.42 -20.97
N ARG A 172 -7.57 1.99 -20.06
CA ARG A 172 -7.44 0.74 -19.31
C ARG A 172 -7.23 -0.47 -20.21
N GLU A 173 -7.92 -0.50 -21.33
CA GLU A 173 -7.89 -1.61 -22.30
C GLU A 173 -6.46 -1.86 -22.81
N LYS A 174 -5.67 -0.82 -22.96
CA LYS A 174 -4.26 -0.91 -23.33
C LYS A 174 -3.44 -1.71 -22.32
N TRP A 175 -3.77 -1.59 -21.04
CA TRP A 175 -3.06 -2.17 -19.91
C TRP A 175 -3.65 -3.48 -19.41
N ALA A 176 -4.76 -3.95 -20.01
CA ALA A 176 -5.48 -5.15 -19.56
C ALA A 176 -4.56 -6.39 -19.48
N GLY A 177 -3.67 -6.58 -20.43
CA GLY A 177 -2.72 -7.70 -20.43
C GLY A 177 -1.70 -7.63 -19.29
N LYS A 178 -1.16 -6.44 -18.98
CA LYS A 178 -0.23 -6.21 -17.86
C LYS A 178 -0.95 -6.41 -16.52
N ILE A 179 -2.14 -5.83 -16.38
CA ILE A 179 -3.00 -6.01 -15.20
C ILE A 179 -3.31 -7.49 -14.97
N ASP A 180 -3.76 -8.22 -15.99
CA ASP A 180 -4.02 -9.67 -15.91
C ASP A 180 -2.75 -10.44 -15.50
N GLY A 181 -1.58 -10.05 -16.01
CA GLY A 181 -0.28 -10.63 -15.65
C GLY A 181 0.00 -10.49 -14.16
N VAL A 182 -0.15 -9.29 -13.60
CA VAL A 182 0.02 -9.00 -12.16
C VAL A 182 -0.99 -9.79 -11.33
N LEU A 183 -2.29 -9.78 -11.70
CA LEU A 183 -3.34 -10.49 -10.97
C LEU A 183 -3.10 -12.01 -10.93
N ARG A 184 -2.71 -12.61 -12.06
CA ARG A 184 -2.37 -14.04 -12.13
C ARG A 184 -1.13 -14.38 -11.30
N LEU A 185 -0.15 -13.48 -11.25
CA LEU A 185 1.06 -13.66 -10.47
C LEU A 185 0.75 -13.62 -8.96
N LEU A 186 -0.06 -12.66 -8.49
CA LEU A 186 -0.55 -12.62 -7.10
C LEU A 186 -1.26 -13.92 -6.71
N ILE A 187 -2.15 -14.42 -7.57
CA ILE A 187 -2.88 -15.67 -7.34
C ILE A 187 -1.90 -16.85 -7.21
N ARG A 188 -0.94 -16.98 -8.14
CA ARG A 188 0.08 -18.04 -8.09
C ARG A 188 0.93 -17.99 -6.84
N LYS A 189 1.31 -16.78 -6.42
CA LYS A 189 2.15 -16.54 -5.22
C LYS A 189 1.34 -16.55 -3.91
N GLN A 190 0.02 -16.74 -3.99
CA GLN A 190 -0.89 -16.68 -2.83
C GLN A 190 -0.75 -15.37 -2.04
N LYS A 191 -0.63 -14.24 -2.75
CA LYS A 191 -0.60 -12.90 -2.19
C LYS A 191 -1.96 -12.24 -2.33
N ALA A 192 -2.33 -11.40 -1.35
CA ALA A 192 -3.56 -10.64 -1.42
C ALA A 192 -3.41 -9.43 -2.37
N LEU A 193 -4.55 -8.99 -2.87
CA LEU A 193 -4.70 -7.71 -3.54
C LEU A 193 -5.41 -6.75 -2.59
N GLU A 194 -4.87 -5.57 -2.40
CA GLU A 194 -5.55 -4.53 -1.63
C GLU A 194 -6.68 -3.90 -2.45
N LEU A 195 -7.81 -3.64 -1.79
CA LEU A 195 -8.79 -2.64 -2.16
C LEU A 195 -8.52 -1.37 -1.34
N ASN A 196 -7.80 -0.42 -1.92
CA ASN A 196 -7.46 0.85 -1.28
C ASN A 196 -8.55 1.88 -1.55
N THR A 197 -9.08 2.47 -0.49
CA THR A 197 -10.22 3.39 -0.57
C THR A 197 -9.82 4.87 -0.58
N SER A 198 -8.51 5.19 -0.50
CA SER A 198 -8.05 6.59 -0.47
C SER A 198 -8.46 7.37 -1.71
N GLY A 199 -8.51 6.72 -2.88
CA GLY A 199 -8.89 7.35 -4.13
C GLY A 199 -10.29 7.97 -4.13
N PHE A 200 -11.20 7.51 -3.26
CA PHE A 200 -12.51 8.17 -3.07
C PHE A 200 -12.41 9.55 -2.43
N ARG A 201 -11.34 9.81 -1.67
CA ARG A 201 -11.08 11.12 -1.03
C ARG A 201 -10.26 12.05 -1.92
N GLN A 202 -9.88 11.59 -3.11
CA GLN A 202 -9.01 12.27 -4.07
C GLN A 202 -9.76 12.54 -5.37
N LYS A 203 -9.17 13.32 -6.28
CA LYS A 203 -9.76 13.63 -7.59
C LYS A 203 -10.01 12.40 -8.47
N LEU A 204 -9.34 11.29 -8.19
CA LEU A 204 -9.59 10.02 -8.87
C LEU A 204 -11.03 9.54 -8.71
N GLY A 205 -11.65 9.75 -7.52
CA GLY A 205 -13.06 9.42 -7.26
C GLY A 205 -13.39 7.92 -7.29
N ALA A 206 -12.39 7.04 -7.27
CA ALA A 206 -12.53 5.59 -7.36
C ALA A 206 -11.49 4.89 -6.48
N PRO A 207 -11.72 3.63 -6.05
CA PRO A 207 -10.72 2.88 -5.29
C PRO A 207 -9.53 2.46 -6.19
N MET A 208 -8.45 2.05 -5.56
CA MET A 208 -7.25 1.54 -6.23
C MET A 208 -6.96 0.08 -5.78
N PRO A 209 -7.11 -0.89 -6.69
CA PRO A 209 -7.69 -0.78 -8.03
C PRO A 209 -9.21 -0.58 -8.00
N ASP A 210 -9.76 -0.17 -9.14
CA ASP A 210 -11.19 0.01 -9.29
C ASP A 210 -11.98 -1.32 -9.36
N PHE A 211 -13.31 -1.25 -9.23
CA PHE A 211 -14.17 -2.43 -9.20
C PHE A 211 -14.05 -3.34 -10.42
N PRO A 212 -13.93 -2.87 -11.67
CA PRO A 212 -13.69 -3.74 -12.82
C PRO A 212 -12.43 -4.62 -12.67
N ILE A 213 -11.34 -4.09 -12.13
CA ILE A 213 -10.12 -4.88 -11.89
C ILE A 213 -10.34 -5.90 -10.77
N LEU A 214 -11.07 -5.55 -9.71
CA LEU A 214 -11.44 -6.49 -8.65
C LEU A 214 -12.34 -7.61 -9.16
N CYS A 215 -13.32 -7.31 -10.03
CA CYS A 215 -14.14 -8.32 -10.70
C CYS A 215 -13.25 -9.24 -11.54
N ARG A 216 -12.29 -8.66 -12.28
CA ARG A 216 -11.34 -9.42 -13.08
C ARG A 216 -10.45 -10.33 -12.23
N TYR A 217 -9.98 -9.84 -11.08
CA TYR A 217 -9.23 -10.66 -10.13
C TYR A 217 -10.03 -11.90 -9.69
N ARG A 218 -11.31 -11.70 -9.36
CA ARG A 218 -12.22 -12.80 -8.98
C ARG A 218 -12.43 -13.78 -10.13
N GLU A 219 -12.65 -13.31 -11.37
CA GLU A 219 -12.81 -14.14 -12.57
C GLU A 219 -11.58 -15.02 -12.81
N LEU A 220 -10.38 -14.48 -12.58
CA LEU A 220 -9.11 -15.20 -12.68
C LEU A 220 -8.89 -16.23 -11.57
N GLY A 221 -9.77 -16.28 -10.57
CA GLY A 221 -9.72 -17.20 -9.44
C GLY A 221 -9.13 -16.60 -8.17
N GLY A 222 -8.86 -15.29 -8.13
CA GLY A 222 -8.38 -14.58 -6.95
C GLY A 222 -9.40 -14.60 -5.80
N ARG A 223 -8.91 -14.73 -4.56
CA ARG A 223 -9.73 -14.86 -3.34
C ARG A 223 -9.24 -14.01 -2.19
N LEU A 224 -7.97 -13.65 -2.17
CA LEU A 224 -7.35 -12.93 -1.06
C LEU A 224 -7.45 -11.42 -1.33
N ILE A 225 -8.26 -10.73 -0.53
CA ILE A 225 -8.46 -9.28 -0.61
C ILE A 225 -8.21 -8.70 0.78
N THR A 226 -7.48 -7.60 0.86
CA THR A 226 -7.40 -6.73 2.04
C THR A 226 -8.11 -5.41 1.77
N LEU A 227 -8.58 -4.76 2.81
CA LEU A 227 -9.15 -3.41 2.73
C LEU A 227 -8.16 -2.43 3.38
N GLY A 228 -7.88 -1.34 2.70
CA GLY A 228 -7.06 -0.25 3.20
C GLY A 228 -7.75 1.09 3.05
N SER A 229 -7.74 1.90 4.10
CA SER A 229 -8.15 3.29 3.99
C SER A 229 -7.01 4.18 3.50
N ASP A 230 -5.78 3.79 3.78
CA ASP A 230 -4.60 4.60 3.52
C ASP A 230 -4.73 5.99 4.20
N ALA A 231 -5.24 5.96 5.44
CA ALA A 231 -5.47 7.16 6.23
C ALA A 231 -4.17 7.60 6.90
N HIS A 232 -3.93 8.92 6.86
CA HIS A 232 -2.74 9.59 7.41
C HIS A 232 -3.10 10.52 8.59
N ARG A 233 -4.38 10.52 9.00
CA ARG A 233 -4.94 11.34 10.10
C ARG A 233 -6.31 10.84 10.53
#